data_184c5b2e7a480db367c28285e8e42ef7
#
_entry.id   184c5b2e7a480db367c28285e8e42ef7
#
_cell.length_a   1.000
_cell.length_b   1.000
_cell.length_c   1.000
_cell.angle_alpha   90.00
_cell.angle_beta   90.00
_cell.angle_gamma   90.00
#
_symmetry.space_group_name_H-M   'P 1'
#
loop_
_entity.id
_entity.type
_entity.pdbx_description
1 polymer ?
#
loop_
_entity_poly.entity_id
_entity_poly.type
_entity_poly.pdbx_seq_one_letter_code
_entity_poly.pdbx_strand_id
1 'polypeptide(L)'
;MNGFPPQRLLLGLLPLLALLQGCKLPLLQEYLGERSKSIGFGSTIRVLVETRLGADPLDLKLNKSTISAAFHEFERFNPDVKIQARFIPLVDLEREIKFQHTRGLGPDLILLTNNNALPFLRKNFIKPVSLNQFEILSIRNSLLPSFKHKGKLIGVPVFIFPQIACYNRLRLKKPPENLDELIKLSQNGYSFGINKNFDQLLWLYSGLGDALFEPKILPSSLSFLRWLKLANLQPTISFESDPLLLRSGLISGEFSWITCTGAWLPGLQSRMGEKLGTVMLPNVPTGNARPFLSARTWLFGSQSSGLQHELAKKFVLFSVNIVQQRNMALKLGTAVPVNPGISLPLKSNNILQLVNLAAERGKLLSLDQIDWLYKTDPVLMPDLNLVISGEQSPEAIAPRLNQLLKYGAKK
;
A
#
# COMPACT_ATOMS: atom_id res chain seq x y z
N MET A 1 -18.99 74.93 -60.10
CA MET A 1 -17.78 75.51 -59.47
C MET A 1 -17.33 74.60 -58.35
N ASN A 2 -16.17 74.01 -58.53
CA ASN A 2 -15.21 73.43 -57.56
C ASN A 2 -15.76 72.38 -56.53
N GLY A 3 -15.61 71.11 -56.59
CA GLY A 3 -14.42 70.31 -56.94
C GLY A 3 -13.48 70.11 -55.75
N PHE A 4 -13.69 69.11 -54.92
CA PHE A 4 -12.60 68.52 -54.07
C PHE A 4 -12.68 66.97 -54.08
N PRO A 5 -11.60 66.29 -54.37
CA PRO A 5 -11.60 64.87 -54.47
C PRO A 5 -11.37 64.21 -53.08
N PRO A 6 -11.86 62.98 -52.83
CA PRO A 6 -11.59 62.25 -51.62
C PRO A 6 -10.39 61.30 -51.84
N GLN A 7 -9.20 61.77 -51.62
CA GLN A 7 -7.99 60.95 -51.68
C GLN A 7 -6.99 61.26 -50.55
N ARG A 8 -7.37 61.04 -49.28
CA ARG A 8 -6.38 61.11 -48.20
C ARG A 8 -6.79 60.30 -46.92
N LEU A 9 -7.60 59.29 -47.06
CA LEU A 9 -7.98 58.47 -45.84
C LEU A 9 -7.60 56.99 -45.90
N LEU A 10 -6.82 56.54 -46.88
CA LEU A 10 -6.44 55.16 -47.05
C LEU A 10 -4.96 54.90 -46.76
N LEU A 11 -4.15 55.86 -46.40
CA LEU A 11 -2.71 55.67 -46.12
C LEU A 11 -2.35 55.58 -44.66
N GLY A 12 -3.29 55.66 -43.72
CA GLY A 12 -3.05 55.61 -42.30
C GLY A 12 -3.24 54.22 -41.67
N LEU A 13 -3.85 53.24 -42.39
CA LEU A 13 -4.18 51.92 -41.84
C LEU A 13 -3.18 50.80 -42.22
N LEU A 14 -2.34 51.02 -43.22
CA LEU A 14 -1.34 50.04 -43.65
C LEU A 14 -0.19 49.76 -42.65
N PRO A 15 0.35 50.77 -41.93
CA PRO A 15 1.41 50.44 -40.96
C PRO A 15 0.90 49.74 -39.70
N LEU A 16 -0.39 49.82 -39.35
CA LEU A 16 -0.93 49.14 -38.16
C LEU A 16 -1.14 47.62 -38.39
N LEU A 17 -1.44 47.20 -39.62
CA LEU A 17 -1.56 45.79 -39.98
C LEU A 17 -0.18 45.10 -40.09
N ALA A 18 0.86 45.85 -40.49
CA ALA A 18 2.22 45.30 -40.58
C ALA A 18 2.86 45.11 -39.21
N LEU A 19 2.48 45.88 -38.17
CA LEU A 19 2.94 45.69 -36.79
C LEU A 19 2.29 44.51 -36.09
N LEU A 20 1.11 44.09 -36.52
CA LEU A 20 0.44 42.89 -35.99
C LEU A 20 1.00 41.56 -36.57
N GLN A 21 1.71 41.60 -37.70
CA GLN A 21 2.33 40.43 -38.30
C GLN A 21 3.74 40.11 -37.75
N GLY A 22 4.35 41.04 -37.02
CA GLY A 22 5.72 40.88 -36.51
C GLY A 22 5.87 40.34 -35.09
N CYS A 23 4.81 40.40 -34.27
CA CYS A 23 4.82 39.85 -32.94
C CYS A 23 4.29 38.40 -32.96
N LYS A 24 5.13 37.46 -33.35
CA LYS A 24 4.97 36.06 -32.94
C LYS A 24 5.27 36.02 -31.43
N LEU A 25 4.24 36.16 -30.61
CA LEU A 25 4.31 35.86 -29.19
C LEU A 25 4.35 34.31 -29.10
N PRO A 26 5.51 33.68 -28.88
CA PRO A 26 5.61 32.20 -28.79
C PRO A 26 4.70 31.62 -27.73
N LEU A 27 4.48 32.35 -26.65
CA LEU A 27 3.56 32.01 -25.56
C LEU A 27 2.08 31.89 -25.96
N LEU A 28 1.60 32.69 -26.92
CA LEU A 28 0.20 32.61 -27.37
C LEU A 28 -0.01 31.44 -28.35
N GLN A 29 1.00 31.14 -29.13
CA GLN A 29 0.94 30.02 -30.09
C GLN A 29 1.08 28.65 -29.38
N GLU A 30 1.86 28.60 -28.30
CA GLU A 30 1.96 27.45 -27.42
C GLU A 30 0.65 27.24 -26.64
N TYR A 31 0.06 28.32 -26.10
CA TYR A 31 -1.20 28.25 -25.36
C TYR A 31 -2.42 27.94 -26.26
N LEU A 32 -2.46 28.45 -27.48
CA LEU A 32 -3.52 28.15 -28.48
C LEU A 32 -3.25 26.81 -29.18
N GLY A 33 -1.99 26.41 -29.34
CA GLY A 33 -1.59 25.11 -29.89
C GLY A 33 -1.95 23.95 -28.96
N GLU A 34 -1.80 24.13 -27.65
CA GLU A 34 -2.25 23.13 -26.68
C GLU A 34 -3.79 23.03 -26.61
N ARG A 35 -4.52 24.16 -26.71
CA ARG A 35 -5.99 24.14 -26.75
C ARG A 35 -6.57 23.56 -28.03
N SER A 36 -5.93 23.75 -29.17
CA SER A 36 -6.45 23.24 -30.44
C SER A 36 -6.25 21.74 -30.63
N LYS A 37 -5.42 21.09 -29.77
CA LYS A 37 -5.29 19.61 -29.72
C LYS A 37 -6.33 18.92 -28.85
N SER A 38 -7.22 19.67 -28.17
CA SER A 38 -8.21 19.11 -27.25
C SER A 38 -9.67 19.12 -27.77
N ILE A 39 -9.90 19.47 -29.03
CA ILE A 39 -11.24 19.41 -29.60
C ILE A 39 -11.47 18.01 -30.18
N GLY A 40 -12.03 17.13 -29.34
CA GLY A 40 -12.66 15.88 -29.77
C GLY A 40 -12.16 14.62 -29.09
N PHE A 41 -13.00 14.08 -28.27
CA PHE A 41 -12.92 12.82 -27.51
C PHE A 41 -12.13 12.91 -26.21
N GLY A 42 -12.86 13.01 -25.09
CA GLY A 42 -12.30 12.93 -23.75
C GLY A 42 -11.42 11.68 -23.59
N SER A 43 -10.24 11.87 -23.02
CA SER A 43 -9.31 10.77 -22.79
C SER A 43 -9.78 9.91 -21.62
N THR A 44 -9.76 8.60 -21.78
CA THR A 44 -10.18 7.67 -20.73
C THR A 44 -8.97 6.97 -20.11
N ILE A 45 -8.89 6.98 -18.78
CA ILE A 45 -7.94 6.15 -18.00
C ILE A 45 -8.71 4.95 -17.47
N ARG A 46 -8.28 3.74 -17.83
CA ARG A 46 -8.86 2.49 -17.34
C ARG A 46 -8.13 2.02 -16.09
N VAL A 47 -8.85 1.86 -15.00
CA VAL A 47 -8.27 1.56 -13.69
C VAL A 47 -8.86 0.28 -13.12
N LEU A 48 -8.00 -0.64 -12.71
CA LEU A 48 -8.40 -1.77 -11.89
C LEU A 48 -7.94 -1.54 -10.45
N VAL A 49 -8.85 -1.75 -9.50
CA VAL A 49 -8.57 -1.60 -8.07
C VAL A 49 -8.80 -2.94 -7.39
N GLU A 50 -7.74 -3.49 -6.82
CA GLU A 50 -7.82 -4.71 -6.01
C GLU A 50 -8.74 -4.49 -4.81
N THR A 51 -9.66 -5.42 -4.59
CA THR A 51 -10.39 -5.59 -3.33
C THR A 51 -9.97 -6.90 -2.68
N ARG A 52 -9.90 -6.92 -1.35
CA ARG A 52 -9.59 -8.15 -0.62
C ARG A 52 -10.83 -9.04 -0.52
N LEU A 53 -10.68 -10.31 -0.88
CA LEU A 53 -11.72 -11.31 -0.63
C LEU A 53 -11.93 -11.41 0.89
N GLY A 54 -13.20 -11.46 1.32
CA GLY A 54 -13.54 -11.55 2.74
C GLY A 54 -13.25 -10.30 3.57
N ALA A 55 -12.88 -9.15 2.95
CA ALA A 55 -12.81 -7.90 3.68
C ALA A 55 -14.17 -7.50 4.24
N ASP A 56 -14.17 -6.88 5.43
CA ASP A 56 -15.39 -6.35 6.01
C ASP A 56 -16.10 -5.39 5.02
N PRO A 57 -17.42 -5.48 4.84
CA PRO A 57 -18.17 -4.61 3.92
C PRO A 57 -17.94 -3.11 4.17
N LEU A 58 -17.73 -2.71 5.43
CA LEU A 58 -17.44 -1.33 5.78
C LEU A 58 -16.05 -0.91 5.32
N ASP A 59 -15.02 -1.76 5.52
CA ASP A 59 -13.67 -1.49 5.04
C ASP A 59 -13.67 -1.37 3.52
N LEU A 60 -14.39 -2.25 2.81
CA LEU A 60 -14.54 -2.18 1.35
C LEU A 60 -15.23 -0.89 0.92
N LYS A 61 -16.36 -0.53 1.56
CA LYS A 61 -17.11 0.69 1.27
C LYS A 61 -16.24 1.93 1.48
N LEU A 62 -15.53 2.00 2.60
CA LEU A 62 -14.66 3.14 2.94
C LEU A 62 -13.51 3.26 1.94
N ASN A 63 -12.81 2.17 1.65
CA ASN A 63 -11.72 2.15 0.67
C ASN A 63 -12.23 2.56 -0.71
N LYS A 64 -13.33 1.96 -1.19
CA LYS A 64 -13.95 2.29 -2.47
C LYS A 64 -14.34 3.76 -2.53
N SER A 65 -15.03 4.30 -1.52
CA SER A 65 -15.45 5.71 -1.50
C SER A 65 -14.28 6.68 -1.43
N THR A 66 -13.18 6.29 -0.76
CA THR A 66 -11.97 7.12 -0.65
C THR A 66 -11.25 7.21 -1.99
N ILE A 67 -11.05 6.08 -2.65
CA ILE A 67 -10.38 6.04 -3.96
C ILE A 67 -11.26 6.71 -5.03
N SER A 68 -12.57 6.43 -5.04
CA SER A 68 -13.49 7.08 -6.00
C SER A 68 -13.56 8.60 -5.82
N ALA A 69 -13.45 9.11 -4.60
CA ALA A 69 -13.38 10.56 -4.37
C ALA A 69 -12.15 11.19 -5.03
N ALA A 70 -10.99 10.52 -4.99
CA ALA A 70 -9.79 10.99 -5.69
C ALA A 70 -9.97 10.97 -7.22
N PHE A 71 -10.68 9.98 -7.78
CA PHE A 71 -11.02 9.96 -9.20
C PHE A 71 -11.88 11.15 -9.59
N HIS A 72 -12.99 11.39 -8.90
CA HIS A 72 -13.89 12.51 -9.17
C HIS A 72 -13.21 13.87 -9.00
N GLU A 73 -12.36 14.01 -7.99
CA GLU A 73 -11.61 15.23 -7.78
C GLU A 73 -10.62 15.49 -8.94
N PHE A 74 -9.93 14.46 -9.41
CA PHE A 74 -9.04 14.56 -10.56
C PHE A 74 -9.80 14.92 -11.85
N GLU A 75 -10.95 14.29 -12.13
CA GLU A 75 -11.82 14.59 -13.25
C GLU A 75 -12.31 16.04 -13.20
N ARG A 76 -12.63 16.54 -12.00
CA ARG A 76 -13.06 17.94 -11.83
C ARG A 76 -11.98 18.95 -12.26
N PHE A 77 -10.70 18.65 -11.97
CA PHE A 77 -9.57 19.48 -12.42
C PHE A 77 -9.12 19.19 -13.86
N ASN A 78 -9.59 18.10 -14.45
CA ASN A 78 -9.25 17.67 -15.80
C ASN A 78 -10.52 17.21 -16.52
N PRO A 79 -11.41 18.16 -16.93
CA PRO A 79 -12.75 17.82 -17.42
C PRO A 79 -12.75 16.96 -18.70
N ASP A 80 -11.67 17.00 -19.48
CA ASP A 80 -11.49 16.19 -20.69
C ASP A 80 -11.00 14.77 -20.39
N VAL A 81 -10.78 14.41 -19.11
CA VAL A 81 -10.33 13.08 -18.70
C VAL A 81 -11.45 12.38 -17.94
N LYS A 82 -11.69 11.12 -18.31
CA LYS A 82 -12.59 10.22 -17.57
C LYS A 82 -11.82 9.06 -16.98
N ILE A 83 -12.17 8.66 -15.74
CA ILE A 83 -11.59 7.50 -15.08
C ILE A 83 -12.63 6.40 -15.02
N GLN A 84 -12.39 5.31 -15.76
CA GLN A 84 -13.22 4.11 -15.72
C GLN A 84 -12.59 3.11 -14.73
N ALA A 85 -13.07 3.10 -13.50
CA ALA A 85 -12.55 2.24 -12.45
C ALA A 85 -13.43 1.02 -12.21
N ARG A 86 -12.79 -0.16 -12.09
CA ARG A 86 -13.44 -1.40 -11.67
C ARG A 86 -12.74 -1.92 -10.41
N PHE A 87 -13.55 -2.28 -9.42
CA PHE A 87 -13.12 -2.85 -8.15
C PHE A 87 -13.28 -4.37 -8.23
N ILE A 88 -12.17 -5.11 -8.15
CA ILE A 88 -12.12 -6.54 -8.45
C ILE A 88 -11.40 -7.27 -7.32
N PRO A 89 -11.94 -8.41 -6.84
CA PRO A 89 -11.24 -9.26 -5.88
C PRO A 89 -9.88 -9.72 -6.44
N LEU A 90 -8.86 -9.81 -5.59
CA LEU A 90 -7.50 -10.19 -5.98
C LEU A 90 -7.48 -11.52 -6.76
N VAL A 91 -8.29 -12.49 -6.35
CA VAL A 91 -8.38 -13.81 -6.99
C VAL A 91 -8.84 -13.75 -8.45
N ASP A 92 -9.61 -12.72 -8.80
CA ASP A 92 -10.14 -12.51 -10.16
C ASP A 92 -9.30 -11.51 -10.97
N LEU A 93 -8.46 -10.73 -10.30
CA LEU A 93 -7.75 -9.60 -10.90
C LEU A 93 -6.84 -10.03 -12.05
N GLU A 94 -6.07 -11.10 -11.86
CA GLU A 94 -5.17 -11.62 -12.89
C GLU A 94 -5.95 -12.10 -14.13
N ARG A 95 -7.04 -12.82 -13.92
CA ARG A 95 -7.92 -13.30 -15.01
C ARG A 95 -8.48 -12.13 -15.80
N GLU A 96 -8.93 -11.08 -15.11
CA GLU A 96 -9.48 -9.88 -15.74
C GLU A 96 -8.42 -9.12 -16.54
N ILE A 97 -7.22 -8.94 -15.99
CA ILE A 97 -6.11 -8.29 -16.70
C ILE A 97 -5.78 -9.09 -17.97
N LYS A 98 -5.62 -10.40 -17.86
CA LYS A 98 -5.34 -11.27 -19.01
C LYS A 98 -6.43 -11.16 -20.09
N PHE A 99 -7.70 -11.17 -19.68
CA PHE A 99 -8.84 -11.01 -20.59
C PHE A 99 -8.82 -9.66 -21.32
N GLN A 100 -8.49 -8.57 -20.64
CA GLN A 100 -8.36 -7.25 -21.26
C GLN A 100 -7.14 -7.17 -22.17
N HIS A 101 -6.00 -7.74 -21.76
CA HIS A 101 -4.77 -7.76 -22.55
C HIS A 101 -4.95 -8.48 -23.89
N THR A 102 -5.64 -9.61 -23.94
CA THR A 102 -5.87 -10.35 -25.20
C THR A 102 -6.70 -9.56 -26.21
N ARG A 103 -7.37 -8.49 -25.78
CA ARG A 103 -8.16 -7.58 -26.62
C ARG A 103 -7.47 -6.25 -26.90
N GLY A 104 -6.23 -6.08 -26.47
CA GLY A 104 -5.52 -4.79 -26.58
C GLY A 104 -6.12 -3.68 -25.70
N LEU A 105 -6.93 -4.02 -24.70
CA LEU A 105 -7.65 -3.10 -23.82
C LEU A 105 -7.18 -3.18 -22.36
N GLY A 106 -5.91 -3.57 -22.16
CA GLY A 106 -5.33 -3.67 -20.82
C GLY A 106 -5.51 -2.39 -20.00
N PRO A 107 -5.55 -2.48 -18.67
CA PRO A 107 -5.72 -1.32 -17.79
C PRO A 107 -4.54 -0.37 -17.93
N ASP A 108 -4.78 0.93 -17.73
CA ASP A 108 -3.73 1.95 -17.70
C ASP A 108 -3.09 2.02 -16.30
N LEU A 109 -3.90 1.79 -15.26
CA LEU A 109 -3.45 1.73 -13.87
C LEU A 109 -4.06 0.53 -13.15
N ILE A 110 -3.29 -0.02 -12.24
CA ILE A 110 -3.73 -1.05 -11.31
C ILE A 110 -3.35 -0.60 -9.90
N LEU A 111 -4.33 -0.50 -8.99
CA LEU A 111 -4.07 -0.27 -7.58
C LEU A 111 -4.16 -1.59 -6.82
N LEU A 112 -3.05 -2.02 -6.26
CA LEU A 112 -3.01 -3.27 -5.50
C LEU A 112 -2.02 -3.21 -4.33
N THR A 113 -1.99 -4.28 -3.55
CA THR A 113 -0.97 -4.48 -2.52
C THR A 113 0.35 -4.89 -3.19
N ASN A 114 1.46 -4.33 -2.73
CA ASN A 114 2.79 -4.42 -3.37
C ASN A 114 3.33 -5.85 -3.59
N ASN A 115 2.77 -6.86 -2.93
CA ASN A 115 3.18 -8.27 -3.05
C ASN A 115 2.97 -8.88 -4.45
N ASN A 116 2.06 -8.34 -5.26
CA ASN A 116 1.78 -8.84 -6.60
C ASN A 116 2.53 -8.08 -7.72
N ALA A 117 3.35 -7.07 -7.39
CA ALA A 117 4.00 -6.23 -8.39
C ALA A 117 4.96 -7.00 -9.31
N LEU A 118 5.88 -7.81 -8.75
CA LEU A 118 6.82 -8.59 -9.56
C LEU A 118 6.19 -9.74 -10.35
N PRO A 119 5.24 -10.52 -9.82
CA PRO A 119 4.46 -11.45 -10.64
C PRO A 119 3.82 -10.79 -11.86
N PHE A 120 3.22 -9.61 -11.71
CA PHE A 120 2.58 -8.87 -12.81
C PHE A 120 3.60 -8.29 -13.81
N LEU A 121 4.77 -7.86 -13.32
CA LEU A 121 5.87 -7.43 -14.19
C LEU A 121 6.37 -8.58 -15.08
N ARG A 122 6.59 -9.76 -14.50
CA ARG A 122 7.04 -10.95 -15.25
C ARG A 122 6.04 -11.41 -16.31
N LYS A 123 4.75 -11.23 -16.05
CA LYS A 123 3.66 -11.54 -17.00
C LYS A 123 3.43 -10.43 -18.03
N ASN A 124 4.26 -9.38 -18.01
CA ASN A 124 4.11 -8.22 -18.89
C ASN A 124 2.74 -7.53 -18.79
N PHE A 125 2.10 -7.59 -17.63
CA PHE A 125 0.85 -6.86 -17.38
C PHE A 125 1.10 -5.39 -17.03
N ILE A 126 2.27 -5.11 -16.47
CA ILE A 126 2.71 -3.77 -16.07
C ILE A 126 4.09 -3.46 -16.65
N LYS A 127 4.41 -2.17 -16.67
CA LYS A 127 5.74 -1.64 -17.05
C LYS A 127 6.28 -0.72 -15.95
N PRO A 128 7.60 -0.59 -15.82
CA PRO A 128 8.22 0.40 -14.94
C PRO A 128 7.78 1.82 -15.29
N VAL A 129 7.81 2.70 -14.30
CA VAL A 129 7.53 4.14 -14.46
C VAL A 129 8.79 4.96 -14.19
N SER A 130 8.96 6.05 -14.92
CA SER A 130 10.00 7.03 -14.67
C SER A 130 9.39 8.29 -14.06
N LEU A 131 9.92 8.69 -12.90
CA LEU A 131 9.60 9.95 -12.25
C LEU A 131 10.82 10.87 -12.31
N ASN A 132 10.59 12.15 -12.57
CA ASN A 132 11.63 13.15 -12.51
C ASN A 132 11.95 13.53 -11.06
N GLN A 133 12.96 14.39 -10.86
CA GLN A 133 13.44 14.78 -9.52
C GLN A 133 12.35 15.48 -8.68
N PHE A 134 11.46 16.27 -9.29
CA PHE A 134 10.39 16.98 -8.59
C PHE A 134 9.22 16.05 -8.25
N GLU A 135 8.87 15.14 -9.15
CA GLU A 135 7.80 14.16 -8.95
C GLU A 135 8.13 13.20 -7.80
N ILE A 136 9.39 12.82 -7.68
CA ILE A 136 9.88 11.91 -6.63
C ILE A 136 9.77 12.52 -5.22
N LEU A 137 9.84 13.85 -5.09
CA LEU A 137 9.71 14.56 -3.81
C LEU A 137 8.33 14.36 -3.15
N SER A 138 7.32 13.96 -3.91
CA SER A 138 6.00 13.60 -3.38
C SER A 138 5.98 12.27 -2.62
N ILE A 139 7.10 11.54 -2.59
CA ILE A 139 7.22 10.23 -1.94
C ILE A 139 8.40 10.28 -0.97
N ARG A 140 8.20 9.77 0.26
CA ARG A 140 9.30 9.64 1.24
C ARG A 140 10.45 8.84 0.65
N ASN A 141 11.65 9.42 0.64
CA ASN A 141 12.85 8.81 0.06
C ASN A 141 13.15 7.42 0.65
N SER A 142 12.86 7.21 1.93
CA SER A 142 13.06 5.93 2.61
C SER A 142 12.19 4.79 2.05
N LEU A 143 11.08 5.10 1.37
CA LEU A 143 10.17 4.10 0.79
C LEU A 143 10.60 3.68 -0.62
N LEU A 144 11.22 4.57 -1.40
CA LEU A 144 11.52 4.36 -2.82
C LEU A 144 12.32 3.09 -3.13
N PRO A 145 13.35 2.72 -2.34
CA PRO A 145 14.11 1.48 -2.58
C PRO A 145 13.21 0.23 -2.58
N SER A 146 12.18 0.21 -1.74
CA SER A 146 11.26 -0.93 -1.62
C SER A 146 10.34 -1.13 -2.85
N PHE A 147 10.25 -0.13 -3.74
CA PHE A 147 9.45 -0.21 -4.97
C PHE A 147 10.28 -0.31 -6.25
N LYS A 148 11.60 -0.47 -6.11
CA LYS A 148 12.50 -0.68 -7.25
C LYS A 148 12.80 -2.16 -7.46
N HIS A 149 12.92 -2.54 -8.73
CA HIS A 149 13.45 -3.83 -9.17
C HIS A 149 14.48 -3.58 -10.28
N LYS A 150 15.69 -4.11 -10.14
CA LYS A 150 16.81 -3.88 -11.08
C LYS A 150 17.01 -2.38 -11.40
N GLY A 151 16.96 -1.55 -10.36
CA GLY A 151 17.15 -0.09 -10.45
C GLY A 151 15.95 0.70 -11.00
N LYS A 152 14.93 0.05 -11.57
CA LYS A 152 13.72 0.70 -12.14
C LYS A 152 12.60 0.77 -11.11
N LEU A 153 11.88 1.89 -11.07
CA LEU A 153 10.68 2.05 -10.23
C LEU A 153 9.52 1.27 -10.87
N ILE A 154 8.95 0.32 -10.14
CA ILE A 154 7.90 -0.57 -10.65
C ILE A 154 6.51 -0.01 -10.37
N GLY A 155 6.37 0.75 -9.31
CA GLY A 155 5.10 1.39 -8.95
C GLY A 155 5.29 2.52 -7.96
N VAL A 156 4.22 3.28 -7.75
CA VAL A 156 4.18 4.42 -6.83
C VAL A 156 3.32 4.04 -5.62
N PRO A 157 3.89 3.99 -4.41
CA PRO A 157 3.10 3.74 -3.20
C PRO A 157 2.12 4.88 -2.95
N VAL A 158 0.97 4.56 -2.37
CA VAL A 158 -0.07 5.54 -2.00
C VAL A 158 -0.23 5.59 -0.48
N PHE A 159 -0.33 4.43 0.16
CA PHE A 159 -0.50 4.29 1.60
C PHE A 159 0.30 3.13 2.14
N ILE A 160 0.71 3.29 3.40
CA ILE A 160 1.29 2.23 4.21
C ILE A 160 0.29 1.83 5.29
N PHE A 161 0.17 0.53 5.51
CA PHE A 161 -0.62 -0.05 6.59
C PHE A 161 0.30 -0.90 7.47
N PRO A 162 0.64 -0.44 8.67
CA PRO A 162 1.47 -1.21 9.60
C PRO A 162 0.66 -2.31 10.27
N GLN A 163 1.35 -3.35 10.66
CA GLN A 163 0.85 -4.35 11.58
C GLN A 163 0.88 -3.78 13.00
N ILE A 164 -0.17 -4.04 13.76
CA ILE A 164 -0.38 -3.62 15.15
C ILE A 164 -1.07 -4.74 15.91
N ALA A 165 -1.47 -4.50 17.14
CA ALA A 165 -2.35 -5.39 17.89
C ALA A 165 -3.69 -4.72 18.18
N CYS A 166 -4.76 -5.55 18.17
CA CYS A 166 -6.12 -5.17 18.52
C CYS A 166 -6.58 -6.01 19.72
N TYR A 167 -7.31 -5.42 20.66
CA TYR A 167 -7.78 -6.14 21.84
C TYR A 167 -9.16 -5.66 22.30
N ASN A 168 -9.85 -6.49 23.08
CA ASN A 168 -11.13 -6.16 23.68
C ASN A 168 -10.92 -5.58 25.09
N ARG A 169 -11.16 -4.27 25.25
CA ARG A 169 -10.97 -3.54 26.53
C ARG A 169 -11.82 -4.04 27.68
N LEU A 170 -12.95 -4.70 27.38
CA LEU A 170 -13.79 -5.28 28.44
C LEU A 170 -13.20 -6.56 29.01
N ARG A 171 -12.48 -7.32 28.16
CA ARG A 171 -11.86 -8.58 28.57
C ARG A 171 -10.43 -8.40 29.05
N LEU A 172 -9.62 -7.60 28.36
CA LEU A 172 -8.22 -7.38 28.66
C LEU A 172 -7.99 -5.89 28.99
N LYS A 173 -7.79 -5.56 30.27
CA LYS A 173 -7.60 -4.17 30.73
C LYS A 173 -6.22 -3.62 30.36
N LYS A 174 -5.18 -4.45 30.44
CA LYS A 174 -3.81 -4.10 30.09
C LYS A 174 -3.29 -5.12 29.07
N PRO A 175 -3.10 -4.72 27.80
CA PRO A 175 -2.52 -5.61 26.78
C PRO A 175 -1.03 -5.87 27.08
N PRO A 176 -0.46 -7.00 26.60
CA PRO A 176 0.92 -7.35 26.86
C PRO A 176 1.88 -6.35 26.20
N GLU A 177 2.89 -5.90 26.96
CA GLU A 177 3.94 -5.02 26.47
C GLU A 177 5.12 -5.79 25.84
N ASN A 178 5.27 -7.07 26.20
CA ASN A 178 6.32 -7.97 25.72
C ASN A 178 5.82 -9.42 25.59
N LEU A 179 6.65 -10.29 25.02
CA LEU A 179 6.29 -11.70 24.77
C LEU A 179 6.09 -12.50 26.07
N ASP A 180 6.85 -12.20 27.13
CA ASP A 180 6.74 -12.91 28.42
C ASP A 180 5.41 -12.57 29.10
N GLU A 181 5.00 -11.30 29.05
CA GLU A 181 3.67 -10.89 29.51
C GLU A 181 2.54 -11.54 28.72
N LEU A 182 2.71 -11.72 27.38
CA LEU A 182 1.73 -12.41 26.55
C LEU A 182 1.53 -13.84 27.04
N ILE A 183 2.62 -14.59 27.26
CA ILE A 183 2.58 -15.96 27.80
C ILE A 183 1.92 -15.95 29.21
N LYS A 184 2.36 -15.06 30.11
CA LYS A 184 1.80 -14.96 31.47
C LYS A 184 0.31 -14.66 31.48
N LEU A 185 -0.14 -13.75 30.62
CA LEU A 185 -1.58 -13.43 30.49
C LEU A 185 -2.36 -14.63 29.94
N SER A 186 -1.79 -15.38 28.99
CA SER A 186 -2.44 -16.60 28.49
C SER A 186 -2.61 -17.66 29.57
N GLN A 187 -1.61 -17.83 30.46
CA GLN A 187 -1.69 -18.71 31.63
C GLN A 187 -2.77 -18.27 32.63
N ASN A 188 -3.07 -16.98 32.66
CA ASN A 188 -4.17 -16.42 33.46
C ASN A 188 -5.55 -16.48 32.75
N GLY A 189 -5.65 -17.22 31.64
CA GLY A 189 -6.91 -17.49 30.94
C GLY A 189 -7.33 -16.44 29.89
N TYR A 190 -6.49 -15.44 29.61
CA TYR A 190 -6.75 -14.53 28.47
C TYR A 190 -6.43 -15.20 27.15
N SER A 191 -7.30 -15.01 26.15
CA SER A 191 -7.18 -15.66 24.84
C SER A 191 -6.51 -14.75 23.82
N PHE A 192 -5.57 -15.32 23.05
CA PHE A 192 -4.75 -14.62 22.07
C PHE A 192 -4.86 -15.29 20.70
N GLY A 193 -5.13 -14.49 19.65
CA GLY A 193 -5.09 -14.94 18.27
C GLY A 193 -3.90 -14.36 17.52
N ILE A 194 -3.06 -15.20 16.96
CA ILE A 194 -1.85 -14.79 16.23
C ILE A 194 -1.97 -15.26 14.78
N ASN A 195 -1.77 -14.36 13.82
CA ASN A 195 -1.69 -14.76 12.43
C ASN A 195 -0.40 -15.51 12.18
N LYS A 196 -0.51 -16.78 11.75
CA LYS A 196 0.64 -17.69 11.57
C LYS A 196 1.27 -17.64 10.17
N ASN A 197 0.71 -16.89 9.22
CA ASN A 197 1.36 -16.71 7.93
C ASN A 197 2.73 -16.07 8.13
N PHE A 198 3.76 -16.56 7.45
CA PHE A 198 5.13 -16.17 7.75
C PHE A 198 5.38 -14.67 7.58
N ASP A 199 4.79 -14.04 6.56
CA ASP A 199 4.85 -12.59 6.39
C ASP A 199 4.28 -11.83 7.60
N GLN A 200 3.26 -12.39 8.26
CA GLN A 200 2.64 -11.83 9.45
C GLN A 200 3.40 -12.14 10.74
N LEU A 201 4.31 -13.12 10.72
CA LEU A 201 5.21 -13.46 11.83
C LEU A 201 6.57 -12.75 11.75
N LEU A 202 6.83 -11.95 10.71
CA LEU A 202 8.12 -11.28 10.52
C LEU A 202 8.49 -10.33 11.67
N TRP A 203 7.52 -9.69 12.32
CA TRP A 203 7.77 -8.85 13.49
C TRP A 203 8.36 -9.65 14.65
N LEU A 204 7.90 -10.88 14.82
CA LEU A 204 8.36 -11.81 15.85
C LEU A 204 9.71 -12.41 15.45
N TYR A 205 9.83 -12.88 14.19
CA TYR A 205 11.08 -13.43 13.67
C TYR A 205 12.23 -12.43 13.79
N SER A 206 12.02 -11.18 13.37
CA SER A 206 13.03 -10.12 13.41
C SER A 206 13.44 -9.71 14.82
N GLY A 207 12.68 -10.12 15.82
CA GLY A 207 12.95 -9.83 17.23
C GLY A 207 13.51 -11.00 18.03
N LEU A 208 13.29 -12.22 17.60
CA LEU A 208 13.77 -13.44 18.26
C LEU A 208 14.89 -14.13 17.48
N GLY A 209 14.92 -13.92 16.17
CA GLY A 209 16.00 -14.31 15.29
C GLY A 209 16.82 -13.09 14.89
N ASP A 210 17.72 -13.27 13.97
CA ASP A 210 18.50 -12.19 13.41
C ASP A 210 17.72 -11.44 12.32
N ALA A 211 18.25 -10.29 11.93
CA ALA A 211 17.62 -9.46 10.94
C ALA A 211 17.42 -10.20 9.61
N LEU A 212 16.17 -10.54 9.33
CA LEU A 212 15.79 -11.13 8.06
C LEU A 212 16.26 -10.24 6.91
N PHE A 213 16.92 -10.81 5.92
CA PHE A 213 17.49 -10.11 4.76
C PHE A 213 18.69 -9.18 5.06
N GLU A 214 19.37 -9.35 6.18
CA GLU A 214 20.65 -8.67 6.42
C GLU A 214 21.82 -9.58 6.02
N PRO A 215 22.60 -9.21 5.00
CA PRO A 215 23.60 -10.13 4.40
C PRO A 215 24.78 -10.45 5.33
N LYS A 216 24.95 -9.70 6.41
CA LYS A 216 26.07 -9.87 7.36
C LYS A 216 25.75 -10.75 8.56
N ILE A 217 24.50 -11.10 8.78
CA ILE A 217 24.03 -11.84 9.94
C ILE A 217 23.48 -13.19 9.49
N LEU A 218 23.99 -14.27 10.04
CA LEU A 218 23.45 -15.61 9.78
C LEU A 218 22.08 -15.73 10.47
N PRO A 219 21.03 -16.15 9.75
CA PRO A 219 19.72 -16.29 10.36
C PRO A 219 19.76 -17.32 11.47
N SER A 220 19.26 -16.98 12.65
CA SER A 220 19.04 -17.87 13.77
C SER A 220 17.56 -18.05 14.00
N SER A 221 16.99 -19.11 13.45
CA SER A 221 15.56 -19.38 13.57
C SER A 221 15.18 -20.09 14.88
N LEU A 222 16.16 -20.56 15.65
CA LEU A 222 15.91 -21.44 16.77
C LEU A 222 15.07 -20.78 17.89
N SER A 223 15.43 -19.56 18.28
CA SER A 223 14.67 -18.83 19.32
C SER A 223 13.24 -18.53 18.87
N PHE A 224 13.05 -18.19 17.59
CA PHE A 224 11.73 -17.97 16.99
C PHE A 224 10.88 -19.25 17.02
N LEU A 225 11.45 -20.38 16.58
CA LEU A 225 10.75 -21.67 16.58
C LEU A 225 10.43 -22.17 18.00
N ARG A 226 11.36 -21.98 18.95
CA ARG A 226 11.13 -22.29 20.36
C ARG A 226 9.98 -21.48 20.95
N TRP A 227 9.93 -20.20 20.62
CA TRP A 227 8.81 -19.36 21.06
C TRP A 227 7.48 -19.79 20.45
N LEU A 228 7.43 -20.11 19.16
CA LEU A 228 6.20 -20.61 18.51
C LEU A 228 5.68 -21.88 19.21
N LYS A 229 6.58 -22.83 19.49
CA LYS A 229 6.24 -24.05 20.23
C LYS A 229 5.75 -23.74 21.64
N LEU A 230 6.48 -22.89 22.39
CA LEU A 230 6.08 -22.46 23.74
C LEU A 230 4.70 -21.81 23.75
N ALA A 231 4.44 -20.92 22.81
CA ALA A 231 3.17 -20.23 22.69
C ALA A 231 2.02 -21.20 22.38
N ASN A 232 2.23 -22.16 21.48
CA ASN A 232 1.19 -23.15 21.14
C ASN A 232 0.90 -24.15 22.27
N LEU A 233 1.83 -24.33 23.20
CA LEU A 233 1.57 -25.13 24.42
C LEU A 233 0.59 -24.44 25.39
N GLN A 234 0.35 -23.15 25.21
CA GLN A 234 -0.64 -22.42 26.01
C GLN A 234 -2.04 -22.65 25.45
N PRO A 235 -3.01 -23.14 26.23
CA PRO A 235 -4.33 -23.54 25.73
C PRO A 235 -5.16 -22.35 25.22
N THR A 236 -4.77 -21.14 25.54
CA THR A 236 -5.48 -19.89 25.18
C THR A 236 -4.77 -19.10 24.07
N ILE A 237 -3.71 -19.61 23.47
CA ILE A 237 -3.06 -19.01 22.30
C ILE A 237 -3.40 -19.84 21.07
N SER A 238 -4.02 -19.20 20.07
CA SER A 238 -4.37 -19.81 18.79
C SER A 238 -3.57 -19.19 17.66
N PHE A 239 -3.06 -20.04 16.78
CA PHE A 239 -2.38 -19.65 15.54
C PHE A 239 -3.30 -19.83 14.34
N GLU A 240 -3.75 -18.72 13.75
CA GLU A 240 -4.72 -18.71 12.65
C GLU A 240 -4.10 -18.22 11.35
N SER A 241 -4.38 -18.91 10.25
CA SER A 241 -3.98 -18.46 8.91
C SER A 241 -5.01 -17.55 8.26
N ASP A 242 -6.29 -17.71 8.62
CA ASP A 242 -7.37 -16.87 8.09
C ASP A 242 -7.56 -15.61 8.94
N PRO A 243 -7.29 -14.42 8.39
CA PRO A 243 -7.50 -13.17 9.10
C PRO A 243 -8.96 -12.90 9.47
N LEU A 244 -9.93 -13.54 8.80
CA LEU A 244 -11.35 -13.40 9.15
C LEU A 244 -11.67 -14.09 10.49
N LEU A 245 -11.06 -15.24 10.78
CA LEU A 245 -11.22 -15.93 12.06
C LEU A 245 -10.69 -15.07 13.20
N LEU A 246 -9.53 -14.44 13.04
CA LEU A 246 -9.00 -13.51 14.06
C LEU A 246 -9.97 -12.34 14.32
N ARG A 247 -10.48 -11.72 13.25
CA ARG A 247 -11.42 -10.59 13.38
C ARG A 247 -12.73 -10.99 14.03
N SER A 248 -13.35 -12.08 13.57
CA SER A 248 -14.61 -12.58 14.12
C SER A 248 -14.46 -13.00 15.58
N GLY A 249 -13.36 -13.67 15.92
CA GLY A 249 -13.04 -14.08 17.28
C GLY A 249 -12.82 -12.89 18.23
N LEU A 250 -12.21 -11.80 17.77
CA LEU A 250 -12.10 -10.58 18.56
C LEU A 250 -13.47 -9.91 18.79
N ILE A 251 -14.31 -9.85 17.73
CA ILE A 251 -15.64 -9.24 17.80
C ILE A 251 -16.57 -10.06 18.71
N SER A 252 -16.58 -11.39 18.58
CA SER A 252 -17.38 -12.28 19.43
C SER A 252 -16.87 -12.34 20.88
N GLY A 253 -15.61 -11.97 21.10
CA GLY A 253 -14.93 -12.07 22.36
C GLY A 253 -14.30 -13.45 22.62
N GLU A 254 -14.19 -14.31 21.65
CA GLU A 254 -13.40 -15.53 21.70
C GLU A 254 -11.93 -15.19 21.95
N PHE A 255 -11.39 -14.17 21.25
CA PHE A 255 -10.08 -13.63 21.52
C PHE A 255 -10.17 -12.34 22.36
N SER A 256 -9.32 -12.25 23.37
CA SER A 256 -9.09 -11.03 24.14
C SER A 256 -8.16 -10.07 23.40
N TRP A 257 -7.24 -10.60 22.59
CA TRP A 257 -6.23 -9.89 21.84
C TRP A 257 -5.87 -10.64 20.55
N ILE A 258 -5.60 -9.91 19.46
CA ILE A 258 -5.17 -10.49 18.18
C ILE A 258 -4.05 -9.65 17.55
N THR A 259 -3.21 -10.29 16.71
CA THR A 259 -2.43 -9.58 15.71
C THR A 259 -3.38 -8.94 14.69
N CYS A 260 -3.13 -7.69 14.30
CA CYS A 260 -4.05 -6.84 13.56
C CYS A 260 -3.27 -5.96 12.59
N THR A 261 -3.98 -5.29 11.68
CA THR A 261 -3.40 -4.28 10.79
C THR A 261 -4.26 -3.02 10.78
N GLY A 262 -3.66 -1.87 10.52
CA GLY A 262 -4.39 -0.62 10.35
C GLY A 262 -5.54 -0.70 9.36
N ALA A 263 -5.44 -1.56 8.35
CA ALA A 263 -6.48 -1.74 7.34
C ALA A 263 -7.80 -2.37 7.87
N TRP A 264 -7.79 -3.01 9.04
CA TRP A 264 -8.99 -3.65 9.63
C TRP A 264 -9.73 -2.74 10.62
N LEU A 265 -9.08 -1.67 11.07
CA LEU A 265 -9.60 -0.85 12.17
C LEU A 265 -10.96 -0.21 11.90
N PRO A 266 -11.28 0.31 10.69
CA PRO A 266 -12.59 0.90 10.45
C PRO A 266 -13.73 -0.09 10.69
N GLY A 267 -13.63 -1.31 10.17
CA GLY A 267 -14.64 -2.35 10.37
C GLY A 267 -14.69 -2.85 11.82
N LEU A 268 -13.55 -3.01 12.48
CA LEU A 268 -13.50 -3.38 13.90
C LEU A 268 -14.10 -2.29 14.78
N GLN A 269 -13.76 -1.03 14.53
CA GLN A 269 -14.29 0.12 15.31
C GLN A 269 -15.79 0.27 15.15
N SER A 270 -16.32 0.06 13.94
CA SER A 270 -17.77 0.09 13.71
C SER A 270 -18.53 -1.00 14.47
N ARG A 271 -17.93 -2.19 14.65
CA ARG A 271 -18.59 -3.32 15.31
C ARG A 271 -18.38 -3.34 16.82
N MET A 272 -17.23 -2.88 17.30
CA MET A 272 -16.84 -2.95 18.70
C MET A 272 -16.98 -1.62 19.43
N GLY A 273 -16.99 -0.49 18.72
CA GLY A 273 -17.04 0.85 19.32
C GLY A 273 -15.91 1.07 20.32
N GLU A 274 -16.25 1.55 21.51
CA GLU A 274 -15.30 1.82 22.59
C GLU A 274 -14.64 0.57 23.20
N LYS A 275 -15.21 -0.62 22.93
CA LYS A 275 -14.63 -1.90 23.37
C LYS A 275 -13.33 -2.23 22.63
N LEU A 276 -13.12 -1.65 21.43
CA LEU A 276 -11.88 -1.84 20.69
C LEU A 276 -10.73 -1.07 21.33
N GLY A 277 -9.69 -1.79 21.70
CA GLY A 277 -8.38 -1.25 22.03
C GLY A 277 -7.39 -1.53 20.90
N THR A 278 -6.44 -0.63 20.71
CA THR A 278 -5.33 -0.79 19.76
C THR A 278 -4.03 -0.46 20.45
N VAL A 279 -2.98 -1.21 20.14
CA VAL A 279 -1.66 -1.07 20.76
C VAL A 279 -0.57 -1.55 19.79
N MET A 280 0.67 -1.17 20.05
CA MET A 280 1.83 -1.76 19.36
C MET A 280 1.89 -3.26 19.61
N LEU A 281 2.49 -4.00 18.67
CA LEU A 281 2.85 -5.40 18.91
C LEU A 281 3.78 -5.50 20.13
N PRO A 282 3.72 -6.60 20.88
CA PRO A 282 4.56 -6.81 22.06
C PRO A 282 6.05 -6.70 21.73
N ASN A 283 6.80 -6.07 22.60
CA ASN A 283 8.25 -6.01 22.47
C ASN A 283 8.86 -7.42 22.53
N VAL A 284 9.98 -7.57 21.89
CA VAL A 284 10.75 -8.80 21.79
C VAL A 284 12.05 -8.66 22.59
N PRO A 285 12.73 -9.74 22.96
CA PRO A 285 13.95 -9.66 23.78
C PRO A 285 15.05 -8.76 23.23
N THR A 286 15.12 -8.59 21.90
CA THR A 286 16.10 -7.71 21.23
C THR A 286 15.69 -6.24 21.18
N GLY A 287 14.52 -5.89 21.69
CA GLY A 287 14.00 -4.50 21.72
C GLY A 287 12.56 -4.36 21.24
N ASN A 288 12.26 -3.26 20.59
CA ASN A 288 10.92 -3.00 20.07
C ASN A 288 10.56 -3.94 18.92
N ALA A 289 9.32 -4.41 18.90
CA ALA A 289 8.78 -5.11 17.74
C ALA A 289 8.94 -4.26 16.47
N ARG A 290 9.31 -4.90 15.36
CA ARG A 290 9.40 -4.27 14.04
C ARG A 290 8.23 -4.71 13.17
N PRO A 291 7.11 -3.99 13.18
CA PRO A 291 5.92 -4.35 12.41
C PRO A 291 6.22 -4.55 10.92
N PHE A 292 5.57 -5.54 10.31
CA PHE A 292 5.56 -5.65 8.86
C PHE A 292 4.67 -4.55 8.27
N LEU A 293 5.14 -3.92 7.19
CA LEU A 293 4.42 -2.86 6.49
C LEU A 293 3.92 -3.38 5.15
N SER A 294 2.63 -3.25 4.91
CA SER A 294 2.06 -3.44 3.58
C SER A 294 1.79 -2.09 2.92
N ALA A 295 1.89 -2.03 1.60
CA ALA A 295 1.67 -0.81 0.84
C ALA A 295 0.61 -0.99 -0.24
N ARG A 296 -0.28 -0.01 -0.39
CA ARG A 296 -1.12 0.14 -1.60
C ARG A 296 -0.31 0.89 -2.63
N THR A 297 -0.24 0.36 -3.83
CA THR A 297 0.69 0.80 -4.87
C THR A 297 0.00 0.92 -6.21
N TRP A 298 0.20 2.05 -6.89
CA TRP A 298 -0.17 2.24 -8.28
C TRP A 298 0.86 1.57 -9.18
N LEU A 299 0.41 0.67 -10.03
CA LEU A 299 1.19 0.04 -11.09
C LEU A 299 0.68 0.50 -12.44
N PHE A 300 1.59 0.64 -13.40
CA PHE A 300 1.29 1.16 -14.74
C PHE A 300 1.14 0.04 -15.74
N GLY A 301 0.00 0.01 -16.42
CA GLY A 301 -0.29 -1.01 -17.42
C GLY A 301 0.66 -0.97 -18.61
N SER A 302 1.07 -2.15 -19.09
CA SER A 302 2.03 -2.27 -20.19
C SER A 302 1.46 -1.87 -21.55
N GLN A 303 0.13 -1.97 -21.74
CA GLN A 303 -0.57 -1.68 -22.99
C GLN A 303 -1.07 -0.23 -23.12
N SER A 304 -0.83 0.62 -22.14
CA SER A 304 -1.20 2.04 -22.24
C SER A 304 -0.46 2.72 -23.38
N SER A 305 -1.18 3.47 -24.22
CA SER A 305 -0.59 4.39 -25.18
C SER A 305 0.27 5.45 -24.47
N GLY A 306 1.11 6.16 -25.21
CA GLY A 306 1.93 7.23 -24.63
C GLY A 306 1.07 8.28 -23.89
N LEU A 307 -0.01 8.75 -24.51
CA LEU A 307 -0.92 9.71 -23.92
C LEU A 307 -1.61 9.18 -22.66
N GLN A 308 -2.17 7.98 -22.71
CA GLN A 308 -2.81 7.35 -21.55
C GLN A 308 -1.83 7.14 -20.40
N HIS A 309 -0.58 6.76 -20.70
CA HIS A 309 0.47 6.60 -19.70
C HIS A 309 0.80 7.92 -18.98
N GLU A 310 0.93 9.04 -19.73
CA GLU A 310 1.19 10.35 -19.13
C GLU A 310 -0.01 10.85 -18.32
N LEU A 311 -1.25 10.65 -18.78
CA LEU A 311 -2.45 10.96 -18.00
C LEU A 311 -2.56 10.11 -16.73
N ALA A 312 -2.25 8.82 -16.83
CA ALA A 312 -2.20 7.92 -15.70
C ALA A 312 -1.15 8.37 -14.68
N LYS A 313 0.05 8.76 -15.15
CA LYS A 313 1.11 9.32 -14.30
C LYS A 313 0.66 10.62 -13.62
N LYS A 314 0.01 11.53 -14.36
CA LYS A 314 -0.55 12.77 -13.81
C LYS A 314 -1.57 12.49 -12.70
N PHE A 315 -2.45 11.50 -12.89
CA PHE A 315 -3.39 11.08 -11.85
C PHE A 315 -2.66 10.49 -10.63
N VAL A 316 -1.67 9.63 -10.83
CA VAL A 316 -0.90 9.04 -9.73
C VAL A 316 -0.21 10.12 -8.90
N LEU A 317 0.44 11.09 -9.53
CA LEU A 317 1.07 12.23 -8.86
C LEU A 317 0.04 13.11 -8.13
N PHE A 318 -1.14 13.32 -8.71
CA PHE A 318 -2.26 13.97 -8.05
C PHE A 318 -2.66 13.21 -6.77
N SER A 319 -2.78 11.88 -6.84
CA SER A 319 -3.19 11.05 -5.71
C SER A 319 -2.18 11.03 -4.54
N VAL A 320 -0.91 11.34 -4.82
CA VAL A 320 0.16 11.42 -3.80
C VAL A 320 0.55 12.86 -3.43
N ASN A 321 -0.15 13.87 -3.92
CA ASN A 321 0.08 15.24 -3.49
C ASN A 321 -0.38 15.48 -2.03
N ILE A 322 0.06 16.57 -1.44
CA ILE A 322 -0.18 16.89 -0.02
C ILE A 322 -1.68 16.92 0.31
N VAL A 323 -2.49 17.56 -0.53
CA VAL A 323 -3.93 17.76 -0.27
C VAL A 323 -4.67 16.42 -0.33
N GLN A 324 -4.48 15.67 -1.42
CA GLN A 324 -5.16 14.38 -1.61
C GLN A 324 -4.73 13.36 -0.56
N GLN A 325 -3.45 13.25 -0.31
CA GLN A 325 -2.91 12.32 0.70
C GLN A 325 -3.46 12.63 2.11
N ARG A 326 -3.52 13.93 2.47
CA ARG A 326 -4.08 14.32 3.76
C ARG A 326 -5.57 13.98 3.84
N ASN A 327 -6.36 14.33 2.83
CA ASN A 327 -7.80 14.04 2.79
C ASN A 327 -8.07 12.53 2.88
N MET A 328 -7.34 11.74 2.12
CA MET A 328 -7.48 10.29 2.11
C MET A 328 -7.04 9.66 3.44
N ALA A 329 -5.92 10.12 4.04
CA ALA A 329 -5.44 9.63 5.33
C ALA A 329 -6.42 9.94 6.46
N LEU A 330 -7.00 11.13 6.48
CA LEU A 330 -8.02 11.52 7.47
C LEU A 330 -9.31 10.73 7.27
N LYS A 331 -9.73 10.49 6.03
CA LYS A 331 -10.95 9.73 5.72
C LYS A 331 -10.79 8.24 6.08
N LEU A 332 -9.64 7.65 5.81
CA LEU A 332 -9.33 6.27 6.21
C LEU A 332 -9.07 6.15 7.71
N GLY A 333 -8.50 7.19 8.34
CA GLY A 333 -8.19 7.24 9.78
C GLY A 333 -7.10 6.29 10.26
N THR A 334 -6.57 5.43 9.37
CA THR A 334 -5.68 4.31 9.72
C THR A 334 -4.56 4.07 8.71
N ALA A 335 -4.54 4.83 7.64
CA ALA A 335 -3.53 4.74 6.59
C ALA A 335 -2.43 5.79 6.81
N VAL A 336 -1.18 5.37 6.68
CA VAL A 336 -0.04 6.28 6.76
C VAL A 336 0.28 6.81 5.36
N PRO A 337 0.23 8.14 5.15
CA PRO A 337 0.53 8.74 3.84
C PRO A 337 2.00 8.59 3.48
N VAL A 338 2.28 8.51 2.19
CA VAL A 338 3.64 8.39 1.66
C VAL A 338 4.30 9.74 1.38
N ASN A 339 3.52 10.81 1.29
CA ASN A 339 4.05 12.15 1.05
C ASN A 339 4.68 12.71 2.33
N PRO A 340 5.96 13.16 2.29
CA PRO A 340 6.66 13.66 3.47
C PRO A 340 6.15 15.00 3.97
N GLY A 341 5.50 15.81 3.11
CA GLY A 341 5.04 17.16 3.43
C GLY A 341 3.72 17.22 4.21
N ILE A 342 3.18 16.07 4.66
CA ILE A 342 1.87 16.02 5.32
C ILE A 342 2.02 16.12 6.83
N SER A 343 1.24 17.04 7.41
CA SER A 343 0.99 17.09 8.85
C SER A 343 -0.38 16.49 9.16
N LEU A 344 -0.42 15.45 10.00
CA LEU A 344 -1.63 14.83 10.52
C LEU A 344 -1.89 15.28 11.97
N PRO A 345 -3.16 15.30 12.41
CA PRO A 345 -3.52 15.67 13.78
C PRO A 345 -3.26 14.51 14.78
N LEU A 346 -1.98 14.10 14.91
CA LEU A 346 -1.60 12.92 15.70
C LEU A 346 -1.94 13.07 17.19
N LYS A 347 -1.85 14.30 17.74
CA LYS A 347 -2.13 14.55 19.17
C LYS A 347 -3.60 14.35 19.56
N SER A 348 -4.53 14.54 18.62
CA SER A 348 -5.97 14.41 18.86
C SER A 348 -6.56 13.09 18.37
N ASN A 349 -5.75 12.20 17.77
CA ASN A 349 -6.21 10.92 17.27
C ASN A 349 -5.21 9.81 17.60
N ASN A 350 -5.50 9.07 18.68
CA ASN A 350 -4.66 7.99 19.17
C ASN A 350 -4.41 6.88 18.16
N ILE A 351 -5.37 6.59 17.27
CA ILE A 351 -5.20 5.57 16.24
C ILE A 351 -4.21 6.06 15.17
N LEU A 352 -4.37 7.29 14.67
CA LEU A 352 -3.40 7.87 13.73
C LEU A 352 -2.00 7.96 14.36
N GLN A 353 -1.90 8.33 15.62
CA GLN A 353 -0.63 8.35 16.33
C GLN A 353 0.00 6.94 16.38
N LEU A 354 -0.78 5.93 16.78
CA LEU A 354 -0.32 4.55 16.87
C LEU A 354 0.16 4.01 15.51
N VAL A 355 -0.65 4.15 14.44
CA VAL A 355 -0.27 3.61 13.13
C VAL A 355 0.93 4.35 12.53
N ASN A 356 1.08 5.66 12.79
CA ASN A 356 2.29 6.38 12.35
C ASN A 356 3.52 5.89 13.11
N LEU A 357 3.45 5.74 14.44
CA LEU A 357 4.54 5.19 15.24
C LEU A 357 4.90 3.76 14.80
N ALA A 358 3.90 2.93 14.53
CA ALA A 358 4.13 1.57 14.03
C ALA A 358 4.79 1.56 12.66
N ALA A 359 4.42 2.49 11.78
CA ALA A 359 5.06 2.62 10.46
C ALA A 359 6.51 3.14 10.55
N GLU A 360 6.81 4.03 11.49
CA GLU A 360 8.19 4.51 11.75
C GLU A 360 9.11 3.39 12.26
N ARG A 361 8.61 2.51 13.11
CA ARG A 361 9.34 1.36 13.65
C ARG A 361 9.35 0.16 12.70
N GLY A 362 8.42 0.12 11.78
CA GLY A 362 8.17 -1.00 10.89
C GLY A 362 9.18 -1.14 9.76
N LYS A 363 9.13 -2.29 9.10
CA LYS A 363 9.96 -2.60 7.93
C LYS A 363 9.07 -2.84 6.70
N LEU A 364 9.30 -2.07 5.66
CA LEU A 364 8.76 -2.31 4.33
C LEU A 364 9.80 -3.13 3.56
N LEU A 365 9.43 -4.34 3.16
CA LEU A 365 10.30 -5.20 2.35
C LEU A 365 10.40 -4.66 0.91
N SER A 366 11.53 -4.92 0.26
CA SER A 366 11.68 -4.67 -1.18
C SER A 366 10.79 -5.62 -1.98
N LEU A 367 10.48 -5.26 -3.23
CA LEU A 367 9.70 -6.14 -4.12
C LEU A 367 10.38 -7.51 -4.31
N ASP A 368 11.71 -7.55 -4.38
CA ASP A 368 12.46 -8.81 -4.51
C ASP A 368 12.34 -9.67 -3.26
N GLN A 369 12.41 -9.06 -2.07
CA GLN A 369 12.23 -9.75 -0.79
C GLN A 369 10.81 -10.30 -0.64
N ILE A 370 9.81 -9.50 -1.01
CA ILE A 370 8.39 -9.94 -0.99
C ILE A 370 8.18 -11.09 -1.97
N ASP A 371 8.68 -10.99 -3.19
CA ASP A 371 8.53 -12.04 -4.21
C ASP A 371 9.22 -13.34 -3.77
N TRP A 372 10.40 -13.24 -3.16
CA TRP A 372 11.07 -14.40 -2.58
C TRP A 372 10.25 -15.01 -1.44
N LEU A 373 9.72 -14.18 -0.54
CA LEU A 373 8.91 -14.62 0.60
C LEU A 373 7.69 -15.42 0.12
N TYR A 374 6.90 -14.89 -0.81
CA TYR A 374 5.71 -15.58 -1.33
C TYR A 374 6.03 -16.85 -2.11
N LYS A 375 7.19 -16.95 -2.75
CA LYS A 375 7.66 -18.20 -3.39
C LYS A 375 8.12 -19.25 -2.39
N THR A 376 8.63 -18.80 -1.26
CA THR A 376 9.18 -19.68 -0.23
C THR A 376 8.11 -20.11 0.77
N ASP A 377 7.07 -19.33 0.96
CA ASP A 377 5.98 -19.58 1.91
C ASP A 377 5.36 -20.98 1.79
N PRO A 378 5.03 -21.52 0.60
CA PRO A 378 4.49 -22.88 0.45
C PRO A 378 5.44 -23.98 0.94
N VAL A 379 6.75 -23.72 0.96
CA VAL A 379 7.77 -24.66 1.45
C VAL A 379 8.01 -24.50 2.94
N LEU A 380 7.90 -23.26 3.43
CA LEU A 380 8.21 -22.88 4.79
C LEU A 380 7.05 -23.17 5.75
N MET A 381 5.82 -22.90 5.33
CA MET A 381 4.64 -23.05 6.21
C MET A 381 4.39 -24.47 6.71
N PRO A 382 4.60 -25.55 5.92
CA PRO A 382 4.53 -26.89 6.45
C PRO A 382 5.49 -27.14 7.63
N ASP A 383 6.74 -26.70 7.51
CA ASP A 383 7.75 -26.84 8.56
C ASP A 383 7.36 -26.06 9.84
N LEU A 384 6.85 -24.81 9.67
CA LEU A 384 6.37 -24.03 10.81
C LEU A 384 5.16 -24.68 11.48
N ASN A 385 4.23 -25.24 10.71
CA ASN A 385 3.07 -25.94 11.27
C ASN A 385 3.48 -27.16 12.08
N LEU A 386 4.48 -27.95 11.63
CA LEU A 386 5.02 -29.09 12.38
C LEU A 386 5.64 -28.68 13.73
N VAL A 387 6.28 -27.50 13.79
CA VAL A 387 6.81 -26.97 15.06
C VAL A 387 5.68 -26.44 15.95
N ILE A 388 4.73 -25.71 15.36
CA ILE A 388 3.56 -25.17 16.09
C ILE A 388 2.75 -26.34 16.67
N SER A 389 2.42 -27.37 15.89
CA SER A 389 1.68 -28.55 16.37
C SER A 389 2.46 -29.40 17.38
N GLY A 390 3.77 -29.20 17.49
CA GLY A 390 4.65 -30.00 18.37
C GLY A 390 5.11 -31.34 17.76
N GLU A 391 4.73 -31.61 16.50
CA GLU A 391 5.13 -32.84 15.79
C GLU A 391 6.63 -32.89 15.49
N GLN A 392 7.26 -31.71 15.35
CA GLN A 392 8.70 -31.58 15.16
C GLN A 392 9.33 -30.69 16.22
N SER A 393 10.59 -30.93 16.55
CA SER A 393 11.32 -30.04 17.45
C SER A 393 11.83 -28.80 16.72
N PRO A 394 11.95 -27.65 17.40
CA PRO A 394 12.61 -26.46 16.86
C PRO A 394 14.01 -26.72 16.32
N GLU A 395 14.76 -27.62 17.01
CA GLU A 395 16.13 -27.99 16.67
C GLU A 395 16.22 -28.74 15.34
N ALA A 396 15.22 -29.57 15.03
CA ALA A 396 15.15 -30.32 13.78
C ALA A 396 14.86 -29.42 12.57
N ILE A 397 14.01 -28.39 12.73
CA ILE A 397 13.56 -27.50 11.66
C ILE A 397 14.51 -26.30 11.46
N ALA A 398 15.15 -25.80 12.52
CA ALA A 398 15.97 -24.59 12.45
C ALA A 398 17.07 -24.61 11.37
N PRO A 399 17.83 -25.70 11.14
CA PRO A 399 18.86 -25.72 10.10
C PRO A 399 18.27 -25.51 8.70
N ARG A 400 17.13 -26.14 8.39
CA ARG A 400 16.44 -26.02 7.10
C ARG A 400 15.87 -24.61 6.92
N LEU A 401 15.23 -24.08 7.95
CA LEU A 401 14.71 -22.71 7.92
C LEU A 401 15.83 -21.70 7.72
N ASN A 402 16.94 -21.82 8.44
CA ASN A 402 18.11 -20.96 8.27
C ASN A 402 18.69 -21.03 6.85
N GLN A 403 18.73 -22.21 6.24
CA GLN A 403 19.18 -22.38 4.87
C GLN A 403 18.27 -21.66 3.88
N LEU A 404 16.94 -21.81 4.00
CA LEU A 404 15.96 -21.12 3.16
C LEU A 404 16.10 -19.59 3.28
N LEU A 405 16.19 -19.07 4.51
CA LEU A 405 16.29 -17.65 4.78
C LEU A 405 17.61 -17.03 4.28
N LYS A 406 18.70 -17.79 4.35
CA LYS A 406 20.02 -17.38 3.82
C LYS A 406 20.00 -17.17 2.30
N TYR A 407 19.25 -17.97 1.54
CA TYR A 407 19.10 -17.78 0.10
C TYR A 407 18.32 -16.50 -0.24
N GLY A 408 17.34 -16.12 0.57
CA GLY A 408 16.60 -14.86 0.40
C GLY A 408 17.42 -13.59 0.65
N ALA A 409 18.41 -13.66 1.54
CA ALA A 409 19.26 -12.52 1.86
C ALA A 409 20.29 -12.19 0.75
N LYS A 410 20.55 -13.13 -0.17
CA LYS A 410 21.52 -12.95 -1.28
C LYS A 410 20.93 -12.34 -2.55
N LYS A 411 19.62 -12.15 -2.61
CA LYS A 411 18.90 -11.55 -3.75
C LYS A 411 18.41 -10.15 -3.39
#